data_e7b9d6db5d733b33b9382dc97d10b1a0
#
_entry.id   e7b9d6db5d733b33b9382dc97d10b1a0
#
_cell.length_a   1.000
_cell.length_b   1.000
_cell.length_c   1.000
_cell.angle_alpha   90.00
_cell.angle_beta   90.00
_cell.angle_gamma   90.00
#
_symmetry.space_group_name_H-M   'P 1'
#
loop_
_entity.id
_entity.type
_entity.pdbx_description
1 polymer ?
#
loop_
_entity_poly.entity_id
_entity_poly.type
_entity_poly.pdbx_seq_one_letter_code
_entity_poly.pdbx_strand_id
1 'polypeptide(L)'
;TQRPDTTEDEVTTLLDKTYGMGLVNHILVLDCDEYRSMLAKDGSLDGLKSLALVRRKVEEKALEVRQKQEGGLPGKTLILYGGALHNDLVPLPDWEPYSFGPSLSRAIDGGYVELDLVVPEYAETDEDLLEQGWFAPALALAGTKATVLVWPRPDVYVVIFPRKKTPKRR
;
A
#
# COMPACT_ATOMS: atom_id res chain seq x y z
N THR A 1 -13.11 -0.37 -12.20
CA THR A 1 -12.04 0.28 -12.99
C THR A 1 -11.11 -0.82 -13.48
N GLN A 2 -11.11 -1.07 -14.80
CA GLN A 2 -10.14 -2.00 -15.40
C GLN A 2 -8.74 -1.42 -15.19
N ARG A 3 -7.82 -2.24 -14.65
CA ARG A 3 -6.40 -1.88 -14.65
C ARG A 3 -5.95 -1.72 -16.10
N PRO A 4 -5.14 -0.69 -16.42
CA PRO A 4 -4.51 -0.59 -17.73
C PRO A 4 -3.67 -1.84 -18.01
N ASP A 5 -3.68 -2.34 -19.24
CA ASP A 5 -2.91 -3.50 -19.67
C ASP A 5 -1.38 -3.36 -19.44
N THR A 6 -0.91 -2.13 -19.21
CA THR A 6 0.49 -1.78 -18.93
C THR A 6 0.93 -2.00 -17.48
N THR A 7 0.03 -2.34 -16.55
CA THR A 7 0.35 -2.46 -15.11
C THR A 7 1.27 -3.67 -14.84
N GLU A 8 1.20 -4.72 -15.64
CA GLU A 8 2.03 -5.92 -15.49
C GLU A 8 3.51 -5.61 -15.80
N ASP A 9 3.78 -4.83 -16.84
CA ASP A 9 5.13 -4.42 -17.21
C ASP A 9 5.75 -3.49 -16.16
N GLU A 10 4.94 -2.61 -15.55
CA GLU A 10 5.40 -1.71 -14.50
C GLU A 10 5.76 -2.46 -13.22
N VAL A 11 4.96 -3.44 -12.81
CA VAL A 11 5.23 -4.29 -11.64
C VAL A 11 6.47 -5.15 -11.88
N THR A 12 6.60 -5.77 -13.04
CA THR A 12 7.80 -6.54 -13.43
C THR A 12 9.05 -5.66 -13.39
N THR A 13 8.97 -4.45 -13.96
CA THR A 13 10.07 -3.49 -13.92
C THR A 13 10.46 -3.09 -12.50
N LEU A 14 9.47 -2.91 -11.60
CA LEU A 14 9.72 -2.62 -10.20
C LEU A 14 10.46 -3.78 -9.51
N LEU A 15 10.02 -5.03 -9.73
CA LEU A 15 10.64 -6.22 -9.17
C LEU A 15 12.09 -6.39 -9.66
N ASP A 16 12.34 -6.20 -10.94
CA ASP A 16 13.69 -6.27 -11.54
C ASP A 16 14.63 -5.21 -10.95
N LYS A 17 14.14 -3.99 -10.79
CA LYS A 17 14.92 -2.90 -10.18
C LYS A 17 15.24 -3.18 -8.72
N THR A 18 14.25 -3.62 -7.94
CA THR A 18 14.46 -3.93 -6.51
C THR A 18 15.41 -5.10 -6.34
N TYR A 19 15.33 -6.12 -7.19
CA TYR A 19 16.29 -7.22 -7.22
C TYR A 19 17.71 -6.73 -7.56
N GLY A 20 17.85 -5.88 -8.59
CA GLY A 20 19.12 -5.27 -8.96
C GLY A 20 19.75 -4.38 -7.87
N MET A 21 18.93 -3.85 -6.96
CA MET A 21 19.36 -3.12 -5.76
C MET A 21 19.76 -4.03 -4.58
N GLY A 22 19.69 -5.34 -4.75
CA GLY A 22 19.97 -6.32 -3.68
C GLY A 22 18.85 -6.48 -2.67
N LEU A 23 17.64 -5.99 -2.97
CA LEU A 23 16.46 -6.21 -2.12
C LEU A 23 15.90 -7.61 -2.36
N VAL A 24 15.50 -8.27 -1.28
CA VAL A 24 14.85 -9.58 -1.35
C VAL A 24 13.35 -9.35 -1.53
N ASN A 25 12.84 -9.75 -2.69
CA ASN A 25 11.42 -9.68 -2.97
C ASN A 25 10.70 -10.92 -2.41
N HIS A 26 9.61 -10.69 -1.69
CA HIS A 26 8.74 -11.75 -1.20
C HIS A 26 7.40 -11.66 -1.92
N ILE A 27 7.03 -12.73 -2.61
CA ILE A 27 5.71 -12.86 -3.21
C ILE A 27 4.83 -13.61 -2.20
N LEU A 28 3.66 -13.07 -1.89
CA LEU A 28 2.68 -13.79 -1.09
C LEU A 28 2.09 -14.92 -1.94
N VAL A 29 2.54 -16.12 -1.66
CA VAL A 29 2.03 -17.33 -2.33
C VAL A 29 0.81 -17.83 -1.56
N LEU A 30 -0.28 -18.07 -2.28
CA LEU A 30 -1.50 -18.68 -1.76
C LEU A 30 -1.51 -20.16 -2.11
N ASP A 31 -1.84 -20.99 -1.15
CA ASP A 31 -2.17 -22.38 -1.41
C ASP A 31 -3.62 -22.54 -1.93
N CYS A 32 -3.99 -23.76 -2.35
CA CYS A 32 -5.32 -24.01 -2.90
C CYS A 32 -6.45 -23.79 -1.90
N ASP A 33 -6.22 -24.03 -0.61
CA ASP A 33 -7.25 -23.89 0.41
C ASP A 33 -7.42 -22.41 0.79
N GLU A 34 -6.33 -21.67 0.84
CA GLU A 34 -6.35 -20.22 1.00
C GLU A 34 -7.09 -19.54 -0.15
N TYR A 35 -6.78 -19.95 -1.40
CA TYR A 35 -7.50 -19.45 -2.57
C TYR A 35 -9.00 -19.75 -2.49
N ARG A 36 -9.37 -20.99 -2.16
CA ARG A 36 -10.78 -21.38 -1.98
C ARG A 36 -11.48 -20.58 -0.88
N SER A 37 -10.75 -20.23 0.19
CA SER A 37 -11.30 -19.46 1.30
C SER A 37 -11.72 -18.04 0.91
N MET A 38 -11.14 -17.49 -0.17
CA MET A 38 -11.50 -16.18 -0.71
C MET A 38 -12.73 -16.22 -1.63
N LEU A 39 -13.22 -17.39 -1.99
CA LEU A 39 -14.35 -17.48 -2.91
C LEU A 39 -15.69 -17.28 -2.18
N ALA A 40 -16.59 -16.59 -2.84
CA ALA A 40 -18.01 -16.54 -2.48
C ALA A 40 -18.71 -17.86 -2.87
N LYS A 41 -19.97 -18.03 -2.46
CA LYS A 41 -20.74 -19.24 -2.73
C LYS A 41 -20.95 -19.53 -4.23
N ASP A 42 -20.94 -18.49 -5.05
CA ASP A 42 -21.07 -18.55 -6.49
C ASP A 42 -19.76 -18.79 -7.24
N GLY A 43 -18.64 -18.92 -6.49
CA GLY A 43 -17.30 -19.11 -7.04
C GLY A 43 -16.60 -17.82 -7.46
N SER A 44 -17.23 -16.66 -7.30
CA SER A 44 -16.58 -15.37 -7.53
C SER A 44 -15.61 -15.03 -6.39
N LEU A 45 -14.67 -14.11 -6.63
CA LEU A 45 -13.75 -13.62 -5.61
C LEU A 45 -14.50 -12.69 -4.62
N ASP A 46 -14.46 -13.05 -3.35
CA ASP A 46 -14.97 -12.22 -2.27
C ASP A 46 -13.89 -11.23 -1.84
N GLY A 47 -14.12 -9.95 -2.13
CA GLY A 47 -13.17 -8.88 -1.86
C GLY A 47 -12.77 -8.78 -0.38
N LEU A 48 -13.75 -8.85 0.53
CA LEU A 48 -13.48 -8.73 1.96
C LEU A 48 -12.68 -9.91 2.52
N LYS A 49 -12.97 -11.12 2.07
CA LYS A 49 -12.16 -12.30 2.44
C LYS A 49 -10.75 -12.20 1.89
N SER A 50 -10.58 -11.67 0.69
CA SER A 50 -9.27 -11.45 0.08
C SER A 50 -8.46 -10.45 0.89
N LEU A 51 -9.07 -9.32 1.32
CA LEU A 51 -8.44 -8.32 2.17
C LEU A 51 -8.02 -8.92 3.52
N ALA A 52 -8.90 -9.68 4.17
CA ALA A 52 -8.60 -10.34 5.45
C ALA A 52 -7.44 -11.34 5.32
N LEU A 53 -7.37 -12.09 4.21
CA LEU A 53 -6.28 -13.01 3.96
C LEU A 53 -4.94 -12.28 3.74
N VAL A 54 -4.93 -11.20 2.95
CA VAL A 54 -3.74 -10.37 2.75
C VAL A 54 -3.24 -9.82 4.08
N ARG A 55 -4.13 -9.25 4.90
CA ARG A 55 -3.79 -8.79 6.25
C ARG A 55 -3.08 -9.87 7.05
N ARG A 56 -3.68 -11.05 7.18
CA ARG A 56 -3.10 -12.17 7.93
C ARG A 56 -1.71 -12.55 7.43
N LYS A 57 -1.54 -12.70 6.11
CA LYS A 57 -0.25 -13.07 5.50
C LYS A 57 0.84 -12.02 5.74
N VAL A 58 0.48 -10.75 5.68
CA VAL A 58 1.41 -9.64 5.95
C VAL A 58 1.83 -9.64 7.43
N GLU A 59 0.88 -9.79 8.35
CA GLU A 59 1.15 -9.88 9.78
C GLU A 59 2.07 -11.07 10.12
N GLU A 60 1.79 -12.26 9.59
CA GLU A 60 2.63 -13.45 9.74
C GLU A 60 4.06 -13.19 9.24
N LYS A 61 4.21 -12.56 8.08
CA LYS A 61 5.53 -12.27 7.49
C LYS A 61 6.30 -11.21 8.27
N ALA A 62 5.64 -10.18 8.74
CA ALA A 62 6.28 -9.15 9.55
C ALA A 62 6.79 -9.70 10.88
N LEU A 63 5.99 -10.55 11.54
CA LEU A 63 6.41 -11.23 12.78
C LEU A 63 7.58 -12.18 12.55
N GLU A 64 7.59 -12.92 11.44
CA GLU A 64 8.73 -13.79 11.07
C GLU A 64 10.02 -12.98 10.90
N VAL A 65 9.94 -11.84 10.20
CA VAL A 65 11.10 -10.95 10.00
C VAL A 65 11.58 -10.40 11.34
N ARG A 66 10.69 -9.96 12.23
CA ARG A 66 11.03 -9.46 13.55
C ARG A 66 11.72 -10.53 14.41
N GLN A 67 11.18 -11.74 14.49
CA GLN A 67 11.78 -12.84 15.26
C GLN A 67 13.21 -13.14 14.80
N LYS A 68 13.48 -13.07 13.51
CA LYS A 68 14.84 -13.25 12.97
C LYS A 68 15.78 -12.11 13.38
N GLN A 69 15.26 -10.89 13.56
CA GLN A 69 16.04 -9.75 14.05
C GLN A 69 16.40 -9.87 15.52
N GLU A 70 15.47 -10.32 16.36
CA GLU A 70 15.71 -10.58 17.80
C GLU A 70 16.76 -11.68 18.01
N GLY A 71 16.96 -12.57 17.04
CA GLY A 71 18.03 -13.57 17.00
C GLY A 71 19.43 -13.04 16.63
N GLY A 72 19.65 -11.71 16.59
CA GLY A 72 20.96 -11.09 16.39
C GLY A 72 21.34 -10.84 14.92
N LEU A 73 20.42 -11.02 13.98
CA LEU A 73 20.63 -10.59 12.61
C LEU A 73 20.51 -9.06 12.50
N PRO A 74 21.32 -8.38 11.67
CA PRO A 74 21.21 -6.93 11.47
C PRO A 74 19.78 -6.57 11.07
N GLY A 75 19.26 -5.48 11.65
CA GLY A 75 17.90 -4.99 11.41
C GLY A 75 17.57 -4.89 9.92
N LYS A 76 16.57 -5.65 9.49
CA LYS A 76 16.06 -5.57 8.11
C LYS A 76 14.79 -4.73 8.09
N THR A 77 14.71 -3.82 7.15
CA THR A 77 13.47 -3.10 6.87
C THR A 77 12.60 -3.94 5.95
N LEU A 78 11.35 -4.17 6.33
CA LEU A 78 10.34 -4.77 5.48
C LEU A 78 9.56 -3.65 4.79
N ILE A 79 9.57 -3.65 3.46
CA ILE A 79 8.77 -2.74 2.66
C ILE A 79 7.59 -3.54 2.11
N LEU A 80 6.38 -3.08 2.42
CA LEU A 80 5.14 -3.65 1.92
C LEU A 80 4.59 -2.72 0.83
N TYR A 81 4.40 -3.25 -0.37
CA TYR A 81 3.81 -2.51 -1.49
C TYR A 81 2.44 -3.11 -1.82
N GLY A 82 1.39 -2.30 -1.72
CA GLY A 82 0.02 -2.76 -1.94
C GLY A 82 -0.98 -1.62 -2.11
N GLY A 83 -2.26 -1.95 -2.15
CA GLY A 83 -3.33 -0.97 -2.22
C GLY A 83 -3.55 -0.25 -0.87
N ALA A 84 -3.97 1.01 -0.92
CA ALA A 84 -4.10 1.91 0.23
C ALA A 84 -5.03 1.39 1.34
N LEU A 85 -6.06 0.61 1.03
CA LEU A 85 -7.00 0.08 2.03
C LEU A 85 -6.40 -0.92 3.03
N HIS A 86 -5.20 -1.42 2.78
CA HIS A 86 -4.57 -2.46 3.61
C HIS A 86 -3.59 -1.93 4.65
N ASN A 87 -3.04 -0.74 4.42
CA ASN A 87 -1.89 -0.22 5.16
C ASN A 87 -2.22 0.89 6.15
N ASP A 88 -3.44 1.42 6.14
CA ASP A 88 -3.84 2.53 7.00
C ASP A 88 -3.54 2.27 8.46
N LEU A 89 -2.80 3.19 9.08
CA LEU A 89 -2.56 3.22 10.53
C LEU A 89 -3.81 3.56 11.35
N VAL A 90 -4.69 4.37 10.76
CA VAL A 90 -5.95 4.81 11.37
C VAL A 90 -7.07 4.65 10.33
N PRO A 91 -7.42 3.42 9.99
CA PRO A 91 -8.49 3.15 9.04
C PRO A 91 -9.84 3.61 9.56
N LEU A 92 -10.78 3.86 8.65
CA LEU A 92 -12.18 4.01 9.04
C LEU A 92 -12.67 2.75 9.77
N PRO A 93 -13.63 2.87 10.70
CA PRO A 93 -14.08 1.75 11.54
C PRO A 93 -14.48 0.49 10.77
N ASP A 94 -15.14 0.66 9.62
CA ASP A 94 -15.58 -0.44 8.78
C ASP A 94 -14.41 -1.15 8.05
N TRP A 95 -13.27 -0.46 7.92
CA TRP A 95 -12.06 -0.98 7.25
C TRP A 95 -10.99 -1.49 8.22
N GLU A 96 -11.10 -1.18 9.52
CA GLU A 96 -10.13 -1.63 10.52
C GLU A 96 -9.88 -3.15 10.50
N PRO A 97 -10.89 -4.03 10.32
CA PRO A 97 -10.67 -5.48 10.25
C PRO A 97 -9.80 -5.93 9.07
N TYR A 98 -9.64 -5.08 8.06
CA TYR A 98 -8.95 -5.39 6.81
C TYR A 98 -7.60 -4.69 6.67
N SER A 99 -7.29 -3.71 7.52
CA SER A 99 -5.99 -3.05 7.55
C SER A 99 -5.01 -3.75 8.49
N PHE A 100 -3.78 -3.95 8.03
CA PHE A 100 -2.69 -4.47 8.86
C PHE A 100 -1.95 -3.36 9.62
N GLY A 101 -2.11 -2.09 9.24
CA GLY A 101 -1.43 -0.95 9.87
C GLY A 101 -1.53 -0.92 11.38
N PRO A 102 -2.75 -0.93 11.98
CA PRO A 102 -2.92 -0.85 13.44
C PRO A 102 -2.31 -2.03 14.20
N SER A 103 -2.45 -3.24 13.66
CA SER A 103 -1.93 -4.45 14.30
C SER A 103 -0.40 -4.53 14.20
N LEU A 104 0.18 -4.20 13.06
CA LEU A 104 1.62 -4.15 12.89
C LEU A 104 2.27 -3.07 13.75
N SER A 105 1.70 -1.85 13.78
CA SER A 105 2.23 -0.77 14.61
C SER A 105 2.31 -1.18 16.08
N ARG A 106 1.28 -1.87 16.61
CA ARG A 106 1.31 -2.41 17.97
C ARG A 106 2.34 -3.53 18.14
N ALA A 107 2.45 -4.44 17.16
CA ALA A 107 3.32 -5.61 17.25
C ALA A 107 4.81 -5.27 17.19
N ILE A 108 5.18 -4.18 16.51
CA ILE A 108 6.58 -3.78 16.31
C ILE A 108 6.96 -2.49 17.07
N ASP A 109 6.15 -2.11 18.06
CA ASP A 109 6.42 -1.03 19.00
C ASP A 109 6.79 0.30 18.31
N GLY A 110 5.91 0.76 17.39
CA GLY A 110 6.09 2.03 16.66
C GLY A 110 7.09 1.99 15.50
N GLY A 111 7.60 0.82 15.14
CA GLY A 111 8.48 0.67 13.97
C GLY A 111 7.75 0.63 12.61
N TYR A 112 6.44 0.86 12.58
CA TYR A 112 5.64 0.91 11.38
C TYR A 112 5.52 2.35 10.85
N VAL A 113 5.74 2.51 9.56
CA VAL A 113 5.55 3.79 8.87
C VAL A 113 4.66 3.55 7.65
N GLU A 114 3.61 4.34 7.55
CA GLU A 114 2.71 4.39 6.40
C GLU A 114 3.22 5.42 5.39
N LEU A 115 3.26 5.02 4.11
CA LEU A 115 3.62 5.90 3.00
C LEU A 115 2.61 5.74 1.87
N ASP A 116 1.76 6.75 1.71
CA ASP A 116 0.78 6.78 0.63
C ASP A 116 1.35 7.48 -0.60
N LEU A 117 1.11 6.86 -1.76
CA LEU A 117 1.53 7.39 -3.05
C LEU A 117 0.29 7.88 -3.82
N VAL A 118 0.17 9.18 -3.96
CA VAL A 118 -0.98 9.83 -4.60
C VAL A 118 -0.63 10.27 -6.01
N VAL A 119 -1.34 9.70 -6.98
CA VAL A 119 -1.32 10.13 -8.37
C VAL A 119 -2.54 11.03 -8.60
N PRO A 120 -2.36 12.35 -8.83
CA PRO A 120 -3.45 13.31 -8.82
C PRO A 120 -4.60 12.97 -9.77
N GLU A 121 -4.29 12.40 -10.93
CA GLU A 121 -5.28 12.06 -11.95
C GLU A 121 -6.30 11.00 -11.49
N TYR A 122 -5.95 10.21 -10.47
CA TYR A 122 -6.84 9.20 -9.90
C TYR A 122 -7.46 9.62 -8.58
N ALA A 123 -6.80 10.53 -7.85
CA ALA A 123 -7.17 10.91 -6.50
C ALA A 123 -8.00 12.20 -6.42
N GLU A 124 -8.02 13.04 -7.47
CA GLU A 124 -8.70 14.33 -7.45
C GLU A 124 -10.23 14.26 -7.39
N THR A 125 -10.81 13.09 -7.61
CA THR A 125 -12.24 12.83 -7.49
C THR A 125 -12.58 11.92 -6.32
N ASP A 126 -11.61 11.61 -5.49
CA ASP A 126 -11.78 10.79 -4.29
C ASP A 126 -12.37 11.65 -3.18
N GLU A 127 -13.61 11.37 -2.80
CA GLU A 127 -14.37 12.17 -1.83
C GLU A 127 -13.71 12.14 -0.45
N ASP A 128 -13.20 10.99 -0.02
CA ASP A 128 -12.54 10.82 1.28
C ASP A 128 -11.24 11.65 1.36
N LEU A 129 -10.48 11.71 0.28
CA LEU A 129 -9.29 12.57 0.20
C LEU A 129 -9.64 14.04 0.13
N LEU A 130 -10.70 14.41 -0.61
CA LEU A 130 -11.14 15.81 -0.71
C LEU A 130 -11.61 16.39 0.61
N GLU A 131 -12.14 15.58 1.51
CA GLU A 131 -12.52 15.97 2.86
C GLU A 131 -11.31 16.23 3.78
N GLN A 132 -10.11 15.75 3.41
CA GLN A 132 -8.90 16.00 4.18
C GLN A 132 -8.42 17.44 3.97
N GLY A 133 -8.42 18.25 5.02
CA GLY A 133 -8.08 19.68 4.94
C GLY A 133 -6.68 19.99 4.40
N TRP A 134 -5.77 19.02 4.40
CA TRP A 134 -4.41 19.14 3.84
C TRP A 134 -4.34 18.80 2.35
N PHE A 135 -5.29 18.02 1.80
CA PHE A 135 -5.17 17.44 0.44
C PHE A 135 -5.25 18.50 -0.66
N ALA A 136 -6.27 19.34 -0.68
CA ALA A 136 -6.44 20.35 -1.73
C ALA A 136 -5.27 21.37 -1.77
N PRO A 137 -4.76 21.91 -0.65
CA PRO A 137 -3.56 22.75 -0.64
C PRO A 137 -2.31 22.01 -1.16
N ALA A 138 -2.09 20.77 -0.76
CA ALA A 138 -0.94 19.98 -1.19
C ALA A 138 -1.01 19.63 -2.68
N LEU A 139 -2.18 19.29 -3.19
CA LEU A 139 -2.43 19.05 -4.61
C LEU A 139 -2.16 20.29 -5.46
N ALA A 140 -2.53 21.48 -4.97
CA ALA A 140 -2.23 22.75 -5.63
C ALA A 140 -0.72 23.04 -5.67
N LEU A 141 0.03 22.72 -4.61
CA LEU A 141 1.49 22.85 -4.55
C LEU A 141 2.19 21.90 -5.51
N ALA A 142 1.74 20.66 -5.63
CA ALA A 142 2.32 19.68 -6.55
C ALA A 142 2.22 20.17 -8.01
N GLY A 143 1.06 20.66 -8.42
CA GLY A 143 0.84 21.18 -9.76
C GLY A 143 1.33 20.21 -10.84
N THR A 144 2.14 20.71 -11.80
CA THR A 144 2.70 19.90 -12.90
C THR A 144 4.22 19.68 -12.81
N LYS A 145 4.86 20.13 -11.75
CA LYS A 145 6.33 20.19 -11.69
C LYS A 145 6.95 19.65 -10.41
N ALA A 146 6.22 19.65 -9.31
CA ALA A 146 6.77 19.31 -8.01
C ALA A 146 6.14 18.04 -7.46
N THR A 147 6.95 17.22 -6.80
CA THR A 147 6.47 16.19 -5.87
C THR A 147 6.36 16.84 -4.50
N VAL A 148 5.23 16.65 -3.85
CA VAL A 148 4.96 17.19 -2.50
C VAL A 148 4.91 16.07 -1.51
N LEU A 149 5.66 16.22 -0.41
CA LEU A 149 5.56 15.34 0.76
C LEU A 149 4.71 16.04 1.82
N VAL A 150 3.67 15.37 2.25
CA VAL A 150 2.80 15.80 3.35
C VAL A 150 2.99 14.87 4.53
N TRP A 151 2.96 15.45 5.72
CA TRP A 151 2.99 14.71 6.97
C TRP A 151 1.71 15.01 7.78
N PRO A 152 0.61 14.32 7.50
CA PRO A 152 -0.68 14.64 8.12
C PRO A 152 -0.76 14.26 9.60
N ARG A 153 0.01 13.26 10.03
CA ARG A 153 0.05 12.74 11.42
C ARG A 153 1.33 11.92 11.65
N PRO A 154 1.69 11.62 12.91
CA PRO A 154 2.85 10.78 13.23
C PRO A 154 2.83 9.46 12.45
N ASP A 155 4.00 9.09 11.93
CA ASP A 155 4.25 7.85 11.18
C ASP A 155 3.45 7.64 9.89
N VAL A 156 2.74 8.68 9.43
CA VAL A 156 2.01 8.70 8.15
C VAL A 156 2.57 9.78 7.24
N TYR A 157 3.00 9.37 6.06
CA TYR A 157 3.54 10.25 5.03
C TYR A 157 2.75 10.07 3.74
N VAL A 158 2.49 11.16 3.04
CA VAL A 158 1.80 11.14 1.74
C VAL A 158 2.68 11.83 0.71
N VAL A 159 2.98 11.13 -0.36
CA VAL A 159 3.71 11.64 -1.52
C VAL A 159 2.74 11.92 -2.64
N ILE A 160 2.58 13.18 -3.01
CA ILE A 160 1.74 13.61 -4.13
C ILE A 160 2.64 13.87 -5.33
N PHE A 161 2.47 13.09 -6.38
CA PHE A 161 3.22 13.27 -7.63
C PHE A 161 2.72 14.47 -8.43
N PRO A 162 3.57 15.06 -9.29
CA PRO A 162 3.12 16.09 -10.20
C PRO A 162 2.16 15.53 -11.25
N ARG A 163 1.15 16.31 -11.63
CA ARG A 163 0.23 15.95 -12.72
C ARG A 163 0.99 15.75 -14.03
N LYS A 164 0.68 14.69 -14.74
CA LYS A 164 1.16 14.51 -16.11
C LYS A 164 0.55 15.59 -17.00
N LYS A 165 1.38 16.23 -17.82
CA LYS A 165 0.86 17.13 -18.86
C LYS A 165 0.03 16.29 -19.83
N THR A 166 -1.28 16.56 -19.89
CA THR A 166 -2.12 15.95 -20.93
C THR A 166 -1.54 16.34 -22.29
N PRO A 167 -1.16 15.38 -23.16
CA PRO A 167 -0.71 15.73 -24.51
C PRO A 167 -1.83 16.52 -25.17
N LYS A 168 -1.52 17.71 -25.69
CA LYS A 168 -2.49 18.46 -26.51
C LYS A 168 -2.90 17.55 -27.66
N ARG A 169 -4.16 17.12 -27.69
CA ARG A 169 -4.72 16.46 -28.87
C ARG A 169 -4.53 17.44 -30.04
N ARG A 170 -3.67 17.03 -30.98
CA ARG A 170 -3.51 17.72 -32.26
C ARG A 170 -4.70 17.40 -33.16
#